data_96b66903f47e57120bd4d363037df14d
#
_entry.id   96b66903f47e57120bd4d363037df14d
#
_cell.length_a   1.000
_cell.length_b   1.000
_cell.length_c   1.000
_cell.angle_alpha   90.00
_cell.angle_beta   90.00
_cell.angle_gamma   90.00
#
_symmetry.space_group_name_H-M   'P 1'
#
loop_
_entity.id
_entity.type
_entity.pdbx_description
1 polymer ?
#
loop_
_entity_poly.entity_id
_entity_poly.type
_entity_poly.pdbx_seq_one_letter_code
_entity_poly.pdbx_strand_id
1 'polypeptide(L)'
;MTPTLRRQLIQGVMTLLFISWAYFQLNDPDSEPWVAMYLATAVLSGAAVFGKTPAAAPLGLVLFTATWLVILIPEALQHAFGAFFEEVEGEVWRESGGLLITGLWNYGLFRQLKPTSDEQPAEG
;
A
#
# COMPACT_ATOMS: atom_id res chain seq x y z
N MET A 1 23.71 -10.09 -7.32
CA MET A 1 22.53 -10.20 -6.44
C MET A 1 21.46 -11.02 -7.12
N THR A 2 20.97 -12.04 -6.44
CA THR A 2 19.92 -12.89 -7.00
C THR A 2 18.59 -12.13 -7.07
N PRO A 3 17.69 -12.52 -7.97
CA PRO A 3 16.36 -11.90 -7.98
C PRO A 3 15.61 -12.06 -6.66
N THR A 4 15.77 -13.19 -5.98
CA THR A 4 15.13 -13.43 -4.69
C THR A 4 15.65 -12.46 -3.63
N LEU A 5 16.96 -12.27 -3.56
CA LEU A 5 17.55 -11.34 -2.59
C LEU A 5 17.11 -9.91 -2.87
N ARG A 6 17.10 -9.51 -4.14
CA ARG A 6 16.63 -8.17 -4.51
C ARG A 6 15.19 -7.94 -4.08
N ARG A 7 14.33 -8.94 -4.31
CA ARG A 7 12.93 -8.87 -3.89
C ARG A 7 12.82 -8.72 -2.38
N GLN A 8 13.58 -9.50 -1.63
CA GLN A 8 13.56 -9.44 -0.18
C GLN A 8 14.04 -8.09 0.35
N LEU A 9 15.07 -7.53 -0.28
CA LEU A 9 15.55 -6.20 0.11
C LEU A 9 14.50 -5.12 -0.13
N ILE A 10 13.83 -5.18 -1.27
CA ILE A 10 12.76 -4.22 -1.57
C ILE A 10 11.61 -4.37 -0.58
N GLN A 11 11.20 -5.60 -0.29
CA GLN A 11 10.15 -5.86 0.69
C GLN A 11 10.53 -5.33 2.08
N GLY A 12 11.78 -5.53 2.48
CA GLY A 12 12.27 -5.02 3.75
C GLY A 12 12.28 -3.50 3.82
N VAL A 13 12.75 -2.86 2.74
CA VAL A 13 12.76 -1.39 2.67
C VAL A 13 11.33 -0.85 2.73
N MET A 14 10.41 -1.48 2.00
CA MET A 14 9.02 -1.03 2.00
C MET A 14 8.38 -1.24 3.37
N THR A 15 8.75 -2.31 4.08
CA THR A 15 8.29 -2.51 5.45
C THR A 15 8.67 -1.32 6.33
N LEU A 16 9.92 -0.88 6.25
CA LEU A 16 10.39 0.25 7.04
C LEU A 16 9.70 1.55 6.64
N LEU A 17 9.47 1.74 5.35
CA LEU A 17 8.77 2.93 4.88
C LEU A 17 7.34 2.98 5.40
N PHE A 18 6.61 1.87 5.34
CA PHE A 18 5.23 1.85 5.81
C PHE A 18 5.14 1.98 7.32
N ILE A 19 6.10 1.45 8.07
CA ILE A 19 6.17 1.68 9.51
C ILE A 19 6.37 3.18 9.79
N SER A 20 7.28 3.81 9.05
CA SER A 20 7.54 5.24 9.21
C SER A 20 6.32 6.07 8.89
N TRP A 21 5.61 5.73 7.82
CA TRP A 21 4.40 6.46 7.44
C TRP A 21 3.29 6.28 8.47
N ALA A 22 3.16 5.09 9.06
CA ALA A 22 2.21 4.87 10.15
C ALA A 22 2.54 5.76 11.34
N TYR A 23 3.82 5.85 11.67
CA TYR A 23 4.27 6.70 12.77
C TYR A 23 3.91 8.16 12.52
N PHE A 24 4.14 8.66 11.31
CA PHE A 24 3.82 10.05 10.98
C PHE A 24 2.33 10.35 11.04
N GLN A 25 1.49 9.34 10.83
CA GLN A 25 0.04 9.54 10.90
C GLN A 25 -0.46 9.71 12.33
N LEU A 26 0.31 9.32 13.33
CA LEU A 26 -0.14 9.40 14.72
C LEU A 26 -0.44 10.83 15.18
N ASN A 27 0.08 11.82 14.49
CA ASN A 27 -0.16 13.22 14.84
C ASN A 27 -1.46 13.78 14.27
N ASP A 28 -2.12 13.04 13.38
CA ASP A 28 -3.35 13.51 12.76
C ASP A 28 -4.58 13.10 13.59
N PRO A 29 -5.63 13.94 13.63
CA PRO A 29 -6.83 13.62 14.42
C PRO A 29 -7.52 12.33 14.00
N ASP A 30 -7.54 12.04 12.69
CA ASP A 30 -8.22 10.86 12.16
C ASP A 30 -7.22 9.81 11.72
N SER A 31 -6.23 9.55 12.57
CA SER A 31 -5.10 8.70 12.19
C SER A 31 -5.41 7.20 12.15
N GLU A 32 -6.44 6.76 12.88
CA GLU A 32 -6.66 5.33 13.10
C GLU A 32 -6.72 4.48 11.82
N PRO A 33 -7.55 4.83 10.83
CA PRO A 33 -7.59 4.00 9.62
C PRO A 33 -6.29 4.05 8.83
N TRP A 34 -5.61 5.20 8.82
CA TRP A 34 -4.35 5.34 8.11
C TRP A 34 -3.24 4.53 8.75
N VAL A 35 -3.15 4.60 10.09
CA VAL A 35 -2.17 3.82 10.83
C VAL A 35 -2.43 2.33 10.63
N ALA A 36 -3.70 1.90 10.70
CA ALA A 36 -4.04 0.50 10.52
C ALA A 36 -3.66 0.01 9.12
N MET A 37 -3.95 0.80 8.09
CA MET A 37 -3.64 0.44 6.70
C MET A 37 -2.13 0.34 6.48
N TYR A 38 -1.38 1.34 6.95
CA TYR A 38 0.08 1.34 6.76
C TYR A 38 0.74 0.23 7.56
N LEU A 39 0.29 -0.03 8.79
CA LEU A 39 0.85 -1.12 9.60
C LEU A 39 0.49 -2.48 9.01
N ALA A 40 -0.74 -2.66 8.51
CA ALA A 40 -1.10 -3.91 7.86
C ALA A 40 -0.20 -4.16 6.64
N THR A 41 0.04 -3.11 5.84
CA THR A 41 0.93 -3.23 4.69
C THR A 41 2.36 -3.56 5.12
N ALA A 42 2.84 -2.94 6.21
CA ALA A 42 4.16 -3.22 6.74
C ALA A 42 4.28 -4.67 7.21
N VAL A 43 3.27 -5.16 7.91
CA VAL A 43 3.27 -6.55 8.38
C VAL A 43 3.31 -7.52 7.21
N LEU A 44 2.47 -7.28 6.19
CA LEU A 44 2.45 -8.15 5.02
C LEU A 44 3.76 -8.12 4.25
N SER A 45 4.37 -6.94 4.12
CA SER A 45 5.65 -6.79 3.42
C SER A 45 6.77 -7.47 4.20
N GLY A 46 6.80 -7.29 5.52
CA GLY A 46 7.80 -7.94 6.37
C GLY A 46 7.67 -9.44 6.39
N ALA A 47 6.44 -9.95 6.48
CA ALA A 47 6.20 -11.38 6.42
C ALA A 47 6.59 -11.95 5.06
N ALA A 48 6.45 -11.18 3.99
CA ALA A 48 6.83 -11.61 2.65
C ALA A 48 8.34 -11.85 2.52
N VAL A 49 9.15 -11.10 3.27
CA VAL A 49 10.60 -11.33 3.31
C VAL A 49 10.89 -12.76 3.73
N PHE A 50 10.08 -13.32 4.62
CA PHE A 50 10.23 -14.67 5.12
C PHE A 50 9.34 -15.68 4.40
N GLY A 51 8.69 -15.28 3.32
CA GLY A 51 7.82 -16.16 2.54
C GLY A 51 6.54 -16.58 3.24
N LYS A 52 6.04 -15.76 4.18
CA LYS A 52 4.91 -16.15 5.02
C LYS A 52 3.63 -15.37 4.77
N THR A 53 3.58 -14.57 3.70
CA THR A 53 2.38 -13.79 3.41
C THR A 53 1.50 -14.53 2.40
N PRO A 54 0.23 -14.81 2.72
CA PRO A 54 -0.68 -15.36 1.73
C PRO A 54 -1.01 -14.32 0.68
N ALA A 55 -1.12 -14.72 -0.58
CA ALA A 55 -1.35 -13.80 -1.69
C ALA A 55 -2.68 -13.04 -1.56
N ALA A 56 -3.67 -13.66 -0.95
CA ALA A 56 -4.99 -13.03 -0.80
C ALA A 56 -4.96 -11.80 0.12
N ALA A 57 -4.01 -11.72 1.06
CA ALA A 57 -3.96 -10.62 2.01
C ALA A 57 -3.63 -9.27 1.35
N PRO A 58 -2.57 -9.17 0.51
CA PRO A 58 -2.34 -7.92 -0.21
C PRO A 58 -3.47 -7.57 -1.17
N LEU A 59 -4.11 -8.57 -1.77
CA LEU A 59 -5.25 -8.33 -2.64
C LEU A 59 -6.38 -7.64 -1.88
N GLY A 60 -6.63 -8.06 -0.65
CA GLY A 60 -7.62 -7.40 0.20
C GLY A 60 -7.29 -5.93 0.43
N LEU A 61 -6.02 -5.60 0.65
CA LEU A 61 -5.60 -4.22 0.80
C LEU A 61 -5.71 -3.44 -0.51
N VAL A 62 -5.48 -4.07 -1.66
CA VAL A 62 -5.70 -3.42 -2.95
C VAL A 62 -7.17 -3.01 -3.07
N LEU A 63 -8.08 -3.93 -2.74
CA LEU A 63 -9.51 -3.64 -2.82
C LEU A 63 -9.91 -2.54 -1.83
N PHE A 64 -9.36 -2.58 -0.64
CA PHE A 64 -9.63 -1.58 0.39
C PHE A 64 -9.16 -0.19 -0.07
N THR A 65 -7.93 -0.09 -0.55
CA THR A 65 -7.38 1.21 -0.98
C THR A 65 -8.08 1.72 -2.22
N ALA A 66 -8.44 0.84 -3.15
CA ALA A 66 -9.17 1.23 -4.35
C ALA A 66 -10.56 1.77 -4.00
N THR A 67 -11.25 1.12 -3.08
CA THR A 67 -12.57 1.58 -2.62
C THR A 67 -12.46 2.95 -1.97
N TRP A 68 -11.46 3.12 -1.11
CA TRP A 68 -11.28 4.40 -0.43
C TRP A 68 -10.91 5.50 -1.42
N LEU A 69 -10.07 5.20 -2.42
CA LEU A 69 -9.76 6.19 -3.47
C LEU A 69 -11.00 6.61 -4.23
N VAL A 70 -11.87 5.66 -4.57
CA VAL A 70 -13.12 5.98 -5.26
C VAL A 70 -13.98 6.92 -4.41
N ILE A 71 -14.00 6.72 -3.10
CA ILE A 71 -14.73 7.59 -2.19
C ILE A 71 -14.11 9.00 -2.15
N LEU A 72 -12.78 9.10 -2.21
CA LEU A 72 -12.09 10.38 -2.14
C LEU A 72 -12.10 11.17 -3.45
N ILE A 73 -12.29 10.50 -4.59
CA ILE A 73 -12.24 11.16 -5.89
C ILE A 73 -13.19 12.36 -6.00
N PRO A 74 -14.47 12.27 -5.62
CA PRO A 74 -15.34 13.43 -5.72
C PRO A 74 -14.86 14.61 -4.88
N GLU A 75 -14.33 14.34 -3.69
CA GLU A 75 -13.80 15.39 -2.84
C GLU A 75 -12.56 16.03 -3.45
N ALA A 76 -11.66 15.21 -3.98
CA ALA A 76 -10.46 15.71 -4.64
C ALA A 76 -10.79 16.57 -5.86
N LEU A 77 -11.80 16.16 -6.65
CA LEU A 77 -12.23 16.93 -7.81
C LEU A 77 -12.85 18.26 -7.40
N GLN A 78 -13.65 18.25 -6.33
CA GLN A 78 -14.23 19.49 -5.84
C GLN A 78 -13.15 20.48 -5.44
N HIS A 79 -12.14 20.03 -4.73
CA HIS A 79 -11.05 20.89 -4.30
C HIS A 79 -10.21 21.38 -5.49
N ALA A 80 -10.00 20.55 -6.49
CA ALA A 80 -9.23 20.93 -7.66
C ALA A 80 -9.91 22.02 -8.48
N PHE A 81 -11.25 22.02 -8.51
CA PHE A 81 -11.99 22.99 -9.30
C PHE A 81 -12.50 24.16 -8.47
N GLY A 82 -12.65 24.00 -7.16
CA GLY A 82 -13.26 25.00 -6.32
C GLY A 82 -12.31 25.82 -5.48
N ALA A 83 -11.32 25.22 -4.87
CA ALA A 83 -10.45 25.90 -3.92
C ALA A 83 -9.00 25.52 -4.14
N PHE A 84 -8.48 25.87 -5.28
CA PHE A 84 -7.22 25.37 -5.78
C PHE A 84 -6.02 25.60 -4.85
N PHE A 85 -6.05 26.66 -4.05
CA PHE A 85 -4.91 27.02 -3.21
C PHE A 85 -5.17 26.92 -1.71
N GLU A 86 -6.23 26.27 -1.28
CA GLU A 86 -6.51 26.14 0.14
C GLU A 86 -5.74 24.96 0.76
N GLU A 87 -5.44 25.08 2.06
CA GLU A 87 -4.68 24.04 2.78
C GLU A 87 -5.37 22.67 2.80
N VAL A 88 -6.68 22.65 2.84
CA VAL A 88 -7.47 21.42 2.85
C VAL A 88 -7.16 20.58 1.60
N GLU A 89 -6.89 21.25 0.50
CA GLU A 89 -6.56 20.57 -0.74
C GLU A 89 -5.29 19.74 -0.61
N GLY A 90 -4.29 20.28 0.07
CA GLY A 90 -3.03 19.55 0.27
C GLY A 90 -3.21 18.25 1.05
N GLU A 91 -4.12 18.26 2.03
CA GLU A 91 -4.40 17.06 2.80
C GLU A 91 -5.05 15.98 1.94
N VAL A 92 -6.03 16.35 1.12
CA VAL A 92 -6.70 15.39 0.23
C VAL A 92 -5.71 14.77 -0.75
N TRP A 93 -4.82 15.58 -1.31
CA TRP A 93 -3.82 15.05 -2.24
C TRP A 93 -2.82 14.12 -1.56
N ARG A 94 -2.42 14.43 -0.31
CA ARG A 94 -1.53 13.54 0.45
C ARG A 94 -2.22 12.21 0.76
N GLU A 95 -3.49 12.26 1.14
CA GLU A 95 -4.26 11.04 1.42
C GLU A 95 -4.43 10.20 0.18
N SER A 96 -4.81 10.83 -0.94
CA SER A 96 -4.95 10.11 -2.21
C SER A 96 -3.63 9.50 -2.66
N GLY A 97 -2.53 10.24 -2.50
CA GLY A 97 -1.20 9.73 -2.84
C GLY A 97 -0.81 8.54 -1.98
N GLY A 98 -1.08 8.62 -0.67
CA GLY A 98 -0.81 7.51 0.25
C GLY A 98 -1.59 6.25 -0.11
N LEU A 99 -2.87 6.41 -0.45
CA LEU A 99 -3.71 5.29 -0.87
C LEU A 99 -3.21 4.70 -2.18
N LEU A 100 -2.84 5.55 -3.12
CA LEU A 100 -2.34 5.09 -4.41
C LEU A 100 -1.05 4.29 -4.25
N ILE A 101 -0.10 4.80 -3.48
CA ILE A 101 1.17 4.11 -3.25
C ILE A 101 0.93 2.79 -2.53
N THR A 102 0.08 2.78 -1.50
CA THR A 102 -0.24 1.57 -0.75
C THR A 102 -0.90 0.55 -1.65
N GLY A 103 -1.85 0.98 -2.46
CA GLY A 103 -2.55 0.08 -3.39
C GLY A 103 -1.62 -0.49 -4.43
N LEU A 104 -0.78 0.34 -5.03
CA LEU A 104 0.18 -0.12 -6.06
C LEU A 104 1.20 -1.09 -5.45
N TRP A 105 1.70 -0.80 -4.26
CA TRP A 105 2.65 -1.70 -3.61
C TRP A 105 2.00 -3.04 -3.27
N ASN A 106 0.78 -3.01 -2.72
CA ASN A 106 0.08 -4.26 -2.39
C ASN A 106 -0.28 -5.06 -3.65
N TYR A 107 -0.61 -4.39 -4.75
CA TYR A 107 -0.83 -5.08 -6.01
C TYR A 107 0.47 -5.75 -6.49
N GLY A 108 1.59 -5.04 -6.42
CA GLY A 108 2.89 -5.62 -6.74
C GLY A 108 3.23 -6.79 -5.84
N LEU A 109 2.95 -6.67 -4.55
CA LEU A 109 3.19 -7.74 -3.60
C LEU A 109 2.32 -8.95 -3.92
N PHE A 110 1.04 -8.73 -4.23
CA PHE A 110 0.14 -9.80 -4.66
C PHE A 110 0.71 -10.54 -5.88
N ARG A 111 1.20 -9.77 -6.86
CA ARG A 111 1.80 -10.36 -8.06
C ARG A 111 3.06 -11.16 -7.75
N GLN A 112 3.83 -10.72 -6.77
CA GLN A 112 5.02 -11.45 -6.34
C GLN A 112 4.67 -12.77 -5.64
N LEU A 113 3.57 -12.77 -4.89
CA LEU A 113 3.18 -13.91 -4.10
C LEU A 113 2.33 -14.91 -4.88
N LYS A 114 1.60 -14.42 -5.88
CA LYS A 114 0.76 -15.30 -6.68
C LYS A 114 1.63 -16.09 -7.64
N PRO A 115 1.57 -17.41 -7.60
CA PRO A 115 2.35 -18.21 -8.55
C PRO A 115 1.85 -17.98 -9.96
N THR A 116 2.77 -17.78 -10.90
CA THR A 116 2.42 -17.72 -12.31
C THR A 116 2.47 -19.14 -12.87
N SER A 117 1.87 -19.35 -14.04
CA SER A 117 1.96 -20.64 -14.70
C SER A 117 3.39 -21.02 -15.02
N ASP A 118 4.26 -20.03 -15.24
CA ASP A 118 5.66 -20.28 -15.52
C ASP A 118 6.44 -20.70 -14.28
N GLU A 119 5.97 -20.28 -13.11
CA GLU A 119 6.64 -20.60 -11.86
C GLU A 119 6.16 -21.89 -11.25
N GLN A 120 5.07 -22.44 -11.73
CA GLN A 120 4.59 -23.71 -11.22
C GLN A 120 5.55 -24.80 -11.61
N PRO A 121 5.93 -25.64 -10.67
CA PRO A 121 6.81 -26.72 -11.00
C PRO A 121 6.13 -27.63 -11.99
N ALA A 122 6.93 -28.02 -12.97
CA ALA A 122 6.41 -28.95 -13.91
C ALA A 122 6.42 -30.27 -13.24
N GLU A 123 5.55 -30.54 -12.45
CA GLU A 123 5.68 -31.67 -11.78
C GLU A 123 5.48 -32.70 -12.34
N GLY A 124 6.11 -32.90 -12.22
CA GLY A 124 6.14 -34.06 -12.47
C GLY A 124 5.42 -34.80 -11.74
#